data_9f543781b6b758b9dde8421f81b91194
#
_entry.id   9f543781b6b758b9dde8421f81b91194
#
_cell.length_a   1.000
_cell.length_b   1.000
_cell.length_c   1.000
_cell.angle_alpha   90.00
_cell.angle_beta   90.00
_cell.angle_gamma   90.00
#
_symmetry.space_group_name_H-M   'P 1'
#
loop_
_entity.id
_entity.type
_entity.pdbx_description
1 polymer ?
#
loop_
_entity_poly.entity_id
_entity_poly.type
_entity_poly.pdbx_seq_one_letter_code
_entity_poly.pdbx_strand_id
1 'polypeptide(L)'
;MPLYVFSSGANKHISEAAMRKELSLHGFEDHEGRAITMHGFRTTFKDWCRVTNAEDDEVSEIQLSHASRSQVRSAYARDKLLPRRAKLMQHYADFLAA
;
A
#
# COMPACT_ATOMS: atom_id res chain seq x y z
N MET A 1 -0.91 -15.64 17.63
CA MET A 1 -0.71 -14.52 16.71
C MET A 1 -1.72 -14.59 15.59
N PRO A 2 -2.41 -13.49 15.28
CA PRO A 2 -3.38 -13.52 14.19
C PRO A 2 -2.69 -13.73 12.84
N LEU A 3 -3.35 -14.47 11.95
CA LEU A 3 -2.85 -14.71 10.60
C LEU A 3 -3.00 -13.51 9.69
N TYR A 4 -3.91 -12.61 10.00
CA TYR A 4 -4.25 -11.46 9.16
C TYR A 4 -4.16 -10.17 9.94
N VAL A 5 -3.71 -9.12 9.31
CA VAL A 5 -3.64 -7.79 9.91
C VAL A 5 -5.05 -7.32 10.28
N PHE A 6 -5.99 -7.47 9.36
CA PHE A 6 -7.40 -7.15 9.60
C PHE A 6 -8.20 -8.44 9.60
N SER A 7 -8.64 -8.86 10.78
CA SER A 7 -9.35 -10.13 10.91
C SER A 7 -10.81 -9.91 11.30
N SER A 8 -11.68 -10.82 10.84
CA SER A 8 -13.09 -10.83 11.21
C SER A 8 -13.43 -11.93 12.20
N GLY A 9 -12.41 -12.63 12.69
CA GLY A 9 -12.54 -13.73 13.63
C GLY A 9 -11.30 -14.59 13.58
N ALA A 10 -11.27 -15.69 14.35
CA ALA A 10 -10.13 -16.58 14.37
C ALA A 10 -9.86 -17.12 12.97
N ASN A 11 -8.65 -16.90 12.46
CA ASN A 11 -8.19 -17.40 11.16
C ASN A 11 -8.99 -16.91 9.96
N LYS A 12 -9.67 -15.76 10.10
CA LYS A 12 -10.45 -15.18 8.99
C LYS A 12 -10.04 -13.73 8.77
N HIS A 13 -9.86 -13.35 7.52
CA HIS A 13 -9.66 -11.96 7.16
C HIS A 13 -11.00 -11.28 6.93
N ILE A 14 -11.04 -9.96 7.02
CA ILE A 14 -12.23 -9.21 6.63
C ILE A 14 -12.40 -9.30 5.11
N SER A 15 -13.62 -9.19 4.64
CA SER A 15 -13.87 -9.22 3.20
C SER A 15 -13.49 -7.90 2.55
N GLU A 16 -13.21 -7.94 1.26
CA GLU A 16 -12.99 -6.74 0.47
C GLU A 16 -14.22 -5.84 0.50
N ALA A 17 -15.40 -6.42 0.48
CA ALA A 17 -16.65 -5.67 0.55
C ALA A 17 -16.78 -4.91 1.87
N ALA A 18 -16.30 -5.47 2.98
CA ALA A 18 -16.33 -4.80 4.27
C ALA A 18 -15.49 -3.52 4.27
N MET A 19 -14.31 -3.57 3.65
CA MET A 19 -13.44 -2.40 3.54
C MET A 19 -14.08 -1.32 2.65
N ARG A 20 -14.65 -1.71 1.52
CA ARG A 20 -15.35 -0.77 0.63
C ARG A 20 -16.54 -0.11 1.31
N LYS A 21 -17.29 -0.89 2.06
CA LYS A 21 -18.44 -0.37 2.80
C LYS A 21 -18.02 0.66 3.82
N GLU A 22 -16.94 0.41 4.54
CA GLU A 22 -16.41 1.34 5.53
C GLU A 22 -16.02 2.67 4.89
N LEU A 23 -15.32 2.63 3.76
CA LEU A 23 -14.98 3.85 3.03
C LEU A 23 -16.22 4.62 2.58
N SER A 24 -17.22 3.91 2.07
CA SER A 24 -18.49 4.51 1.64
C SER A 24 -19.18 5.24 2.77
N LEU A 25 -19.17 4.66 3.97
CA LEU A 25 -19.83 5.25 5.12
C LEU A 25 -19.24 6.59 5.53
N HIS A 26 -17.94 6.79 5.31
CA HIS A 26 -17.28 8.04 5.63
C HIS A 26 -17.49 9.14 4.60
N GLY A 27 -17.90 8.78 3.39
CA GLY A 27 -18.23 9.76 2.36
C GLY A 27 -17.09 10.62 1.87
N PHE A 28 -15.85 10.15 1.97
CA PHE A 28 -14.69 10.89 1.50
C PHE A 28 -14.68 10.99 -0.02
N GLU A 29 -14.27 12.16 -0.52
CA GLU A 29 -14.18 12.44 -1.94
C GLU A 29 -12.81 13.01 -2.26
N ASP A 30 -12.39 12.86 -3.54
CA ASP A 30 -11.17 13.50 -4.02
C ASP A 30 -11.47 14.95 -4.41
N HIS A 31 -10.45 15.67 -4.90
CA HIS A 31 -10.58 17.07 -5.26
C HIS A 31 -11.51 17.31 -6.45
N GLU A 32 -11.88 16.25 -7.18
CA GLU A 32 -12.82 16.33 -8.29
C GLU A 32 -14.24 15.87 -7.91
N GLY A 33 -14.45 15.59 -6.63
CA GLY A 33 -15.75 15.16 -6.13
C GLY A 33 -16.05 13.69 -6.33
N ARG A 34 -15.04 12.88 -6.69
CA ARG A 34 -15.21 11.44 -6.87
C ARG A 34 -14.98 10.72 -5.57
N ALA A 35 -15.76 9.65 -5.35
CA ALA A 35 -15.60 8.83 -4.15
C ALA A 35 -14.21 8.19 -4.09
N ILE A 36 -13.64 8.21 -2.90
CA ILE A 36 -12.34 7.56 -2.64
C ILE A 36 -12.51 6.05 -2.69
N THR A 37 -11.55 5.37 -3.31
CA THR A 37 -11.56 3.92 -3.43
C THR A 37 -10.34 3.31 -2.74
N MET A 38 -10.43 2.02 -2.39
CA MET A 38 -9.29 1.32 -1.82
C MET A 38 -8.11 1.31 -2.78
N HIS A 39 -8.36 1.12 -4.08
CA HIS A 39 -7.30 1.15 -5.09
C HIS A 39 -6.65 2.53 -5.17
N GLY A 40 -7.40 3.58 -4.92
CA GLY A 40 -6.90 4.95 -4.93
C GLY A 40 -5.77 5.17 -3.93
N PHE A 41 -5.80 4.50 -2.78
CA PHE A 41 -4.71 4.61 -1.80
C PHE A 41 -3.40 4.07 -2.36
N ARG A 42 -3.45 2.98 -3.12
CA ARG A 42 -2.24 2.43 -3.75
C ARG A 42 -1.69 3.40 -4.79
N THR A 43 -2.55 3.98 -5.59
CA THR A 43 -2.18 4.96 -6.60
C THR A 43 -1.56 6.21 -5.96
N THR A 44 -2.15 6.70 -4.89
CA THR A 44 -1.65 7.85 -4.16
C THR A 44 -0.24 7.61 -3.63
N PHE A 45 -0.01 6.46 -3.02
CA PHE A 45 1.32 6.09 -2.53
C PHE A 45 2.33 6.04 -3.67
N LYS A 46 1.96 5.38 -4.78
CA LYS A 46 2.87 5.22 -5.92
C LYS A 46 3.20 6.55 -6.56
N ASP A 47 2.22 7.44 -6.69
CA ASP A 47 2.43 8.77 -7.23
C ASP A 47 3.35 9.59 -6.33
N TRP A 48 3.15 9.50 -5.02
CA TRP A 48 4.04 10.17 -4.06
C TRP A 48 5.48 9.66 -4.21
N CYS A 49 5.66 8.36 -4.36
CA CYS A 49 6.99 7.78 -4.56
C CYS A 49 7.67 8.33 -5.81
N ARG A 50 6.92 8.47 -6.89
CA ARG A 50 7.46 8.98 -8.15
C ARG A 50 7.81 10.46 -8.07
N VAL A 51 6.94 11.26 -7.47
CA VAL A 51 7.11 12.70 -7.37
C VAL A 51 8.28 13.04 -6.45
N THR A 52 8.37 12.37 -5.31
CA THR A 52 9.42 12.67 -4.33
C THR A 52 10.72 11.96 -4.63
N ASN A 53 10.68 10.92 -5.46
CA ASN A 53 11.85 10.09 -5.77
C ASN A 53 12.52 9.58 -4.49
N ALA A 54 11.70 9.23 -3.49
CA ALA A 54 12.17 8.85 -2.16
C ALA A 54 12.95 7.54 -2.16
N GLU A 55 12.67 6.66 -3.13
CA GLU A 55 13.35 5.38 -3.26
C GLU A 55 13.22 4.91 -4.71
N ASP A 56 14.00 3.90 -5.10
CA ASP A 56 13.89 3.31 -6.43
C ASP A 56 12.49 2.77 -6.65
N ASP A 57 12.00 2.89 -7.88
CA ASP A 57 10.68 2.42 -8.27
C ASP A 57 10.43 0.97 -7.88
N GLU A 58 11.46 0.15 -7.98
CA GLU A 58 11.39 -1.26 -7.66
C GLU A 58 11.04 -1.52 -6.19
N VAL A 59 11.52 -0.69 -5.28
CA VAL A 59 11.22 -0.82 -3.86
C VAL A 59 9.74 -0.58 -3.60
N SER A 60 9.16 0.46 -4.20
CA SER A 60 7.73 0.74 -4.06
C SER A 60 6.86 -0.33 -4.70
N GLU A 61 7.31 -0.91 -5.83
CA GLU A 61 6.60 -2.01 -6.47
C GLU A 61 6.54 -3.25 -5.55
N ILE A 62 7.66 -3.57 -4.91
CA ILE A 62 7.70 -4.69 -3.97
C ILE A 62 6.82 -4.40 -2.75
N GLN A 63 6.84 -3.17 -2.27
CA GLN A 63 6.00 -2.78 -1.13
C GLN A 63 4.52 -2.94 -1.44
N LEU A 64 4.12 -2.71 -2.67
CA LEU A 64 2.73 -2.88 -3.10
C LEU A 64 2.40 -4.31 -3.51
N SER A 65 3.34 -5.23 -3.35
CA SER A 65 3.19 -6.64 -3.72
C SER A 65 2.87 -6.83 -5.20
N HIS A 66 3.36 -5.92 -6.06
CA HIS A 66 3.19 -6.09 -7.49
C HIS A 66 4.00 -7.27 -7.97
N ALA A 67 3.38 -8.12 -8.78
CA ALA A 67 4.04 -9.30 -9.30
C ALA A 67 5.26 -8.91 -10.13
N SER A 68 6.40 -9.50 -9.79
CA SER A 68 7.61 -9.31 -10.55
C SER A 68 7.58 -10.24 -11.77
N ARG A 69 7.82 -9.65 -12.93
CA ARG A 69 7.93 -10.41 -14.16
C ARG A 69 9.37 -10.58 -14.62
N SER A 70 10.30 -9.91 -13.93
CA SER A 70 11.71 -10.02 -14.26
C SER A 70 12.41 -10.88 -13.22
N GLN A 71 13.41 -11.63 -13.66
CA GLN A 71 14.21 -12.43 -12.75
C GLN A 71 15.03 -11.56 -11.81
N VAL A 72 15.38 -10.35 -12.23
CA VAL A 72 16.10 -9.40 -11.39
C VAL A 72 15.24 -9.01 -10.21
N ARG A 73 13.98 -8.66 -10.45
CA ARG A 73 13.05 -8.36 -9.36
C ARG A 73 12.84 -9.55 -8.45
N SER A 74 12.74 -10.74 -9.02
CA SER A 74 12.61 -11.97 -8.23
C SER A 74 13.80 -12.17 -7.32
N ALA A 75 14.99 -11.87 -7.77
CA ALA A 75 16.21 -11.97 -6.97
C ALA A 75 16.18 -10.98 -5.81
N TYR A 76 15.77 -9.72 -6.06
CA TYR A 76 15.60 -8.73 -5.00
C TYR A 76 14.47 -9.11 -4.05
N ALA A 77 13.42 -9.72 -4.55
CA ALA A 77 12.29 -10.12 -3.73
C ALA A 77 12.66 -11.22 -2.74
N ARG A 78 13.81 -11.88 -2.93
CA ARG A 78 14.26 -12.92 -2.03
C ARG A 78 14.48 -12.41 -0.60
N ASP A 79 15.12 -11.26 -0.46
CA ASP A 79 15.25 -10.60 0.83
C ASP A 79 14.16 -9.54 1.04
N LYS A 80 13.38 -9.28 -0.01
CA LYS A 80 12.25 -8.35 -0.03
C LYS A 80 12.64 -6.91 0.31
N LEU A 81 13.93 -6.59 0.30
CA LEU A 81 14.44 -5.25 0.56
C LEU A 81 13.84 -4.63 1.82
N LEU A 82 13.66 -5.42 2.87
CA LEU A 82 12.94 -5.01 4.07
C LEU A 82 13.46 -3.72 4.71
N PRO A 83 14.79 -3.52 4.88
CA PRO A 83 15.27 -2.26 5.47
C PRO A 83 14.92 -1.04 4.63
N ARG A 84 15.03 -1.12 3.31
CA ARG A 84 14.69 -0.01 2.42
C ARG A 84 13.20 0.25 2.40
N ARG A 85 12.39 -0.81 2.47
CA ARG A 85 10.93 -0.70 2.54
C ARG A 85 10.50 -0.04 3.84
N ALA A 86 11.10 -0.42 4.95
CA ALA A 86 10.80 0.18 6.25
C ALA A 86 11.09 1.68 6.24
N LYS A 87 12.22 2.07 5.65
CA LYS A 87 12.60 3.47 5.53
C LYS A 87 11.63 4.24 4.64
N LEU A 88 11.24 3.65 3.52
CA LEU A 88 10.28 4.24 2.61
C LEU A 88 8.94 4.47 3.29
N MET A 89 8.45 3.48 4.03
CA MET A 89 7.17 3.59 4.71
C MET A 89 7.21 4.60 5.86
N GLN A 90 8.35 4.73 6.53
CA GLN A 90 8.51 5.77 7.54
C GLN A 90 8.45 7.16 6.92
N HIS A 91 9.10 7.34 5.78
CA HIS A 91 9.04 8.59 5.01
C HIS A 91 7.60 8.95 4.64
N TYR A 92 6.87 7.96 4.16
CA TYR A 92 5.49 8.18 3.77
C TYR A 92 4.61 8.50 4.97
N ALA A 93 4.80 7.80 6.09
CA ALA A 93 4.09 8.08 7.32
C ALA A 93 4.34 9.51 7.80
N ASP A 94 5.59 9.96 7.73
CA ASP A 94 5.96 11.32 8.12
C ASP A 94 5.28 12.35 7.22
N PHE A 95 5.21 12.08 5.92
CA PHE A 95 4.49 12.93 4.98
C PHE A 95 3.01 13.03 5.33
N LEU A 96 2.37 11.91 5.63
CA LEU A 96 0.95 11.89 5.97
C LEU A 96 0.64 12.61 7.28
N ALA A 97 1.59 12.60 8.20
CA ALA A 97 1.42 13.23 9.51
C ALA A 97 1.78 14.71 9.54
N ALA A 98 2.38 15.21 8.48
CA ALA A 98 2.84 16.60 8.42
C ALA A 98 1.69 17.61 8.37
#